data_c3bf3a62137e05d36155020360c59b41
#
_entry.id   c3bf3a62137e05d36155020360c59b41
#
_cell.length_a   1.000
_cell.length_b   1.000
_cell.length_c   1.000
_cell.angle_alpha   90.00
_cell.angle_beta   90.00
_cell.angle_gamma   90.00
#
_symmetry.space_group_name_H-M   'P 1'
#
loop_
_entity.id
_entity.type
_entity.pdbx_description
1 polymer ?
#
loop_
_entity_poly.entity_id
_entity_poly.type
_entity_poly.pdbx_seq_one_letter_code
_entity_poly.pdbx_strand_id
1 'polypeptide(L)'
;MNELWLAAAIIVYENGEYFMKPIGVVTDSHSGISPEEAEQLGVKVLPMPFYVDNRCCYEGVTFTREEFLEKLKNGAKVSTSQPSPLEVMKFWDEALMEFEQIIYIPISSGLSGSCSTASMLASDEKYENKVFVVDNGRVSAPLRRSVLDALELIEKGYVAPWIKKMLESSRSDMVIYVGVETLENLKRGGR
;
A
#
# COMPACT_ATOMS: atom_id res chain seq x y z
N MET A 1 0.61 -30.46 -16.85
CA MET A 1 1.37 -29.27 -16.47
C MET A 1 0.39 -28.11 -16.57
N ASN A 2 0.11 -27.51 -15.43
CA ASN A 2 -1.13 -26.80 -15.17
C ASN A 2 -1.20 -25.41 -15.81
N GLU A 3 -2.28 -25.19 -16.53
CA GLU A 3 -2.72 -23.90 -17.09
C GLU A 3 -3.26 -22.91 -16.03
N LEU A 4 -2.89 -23.08 -14.76
CA LEU A 4 -3.37 -22.26 -13.61
C LEU A 4 -2.57 -20.97 -13.36
N TRP A 5 -1.57 -20.65 -14.17
CA TRP A 5 -0.70 -19.47 -13.97
C TRP A 5 -1.20 -18.19 -14.66
N LEU A 6 -2.32 -18.22 -15.35
CA LEU A 6 -2.86 -17.07 -16.10
C LEU A 6 -3.96 -16.28 -15.38
N ALA A 7 -4.32 -16.62 -14.16
CA ALA A 7 -5.47 -16.01 -13.48
C ALA A 7 -5.18 -14.73 -12.70
N ALA A 8 -3.92 -14.33 -12.53
CA ALA A 8 -3.57 -13.21 -11.62
C ALA A 8 -3.34 -11.85 -12.29
N ALA A 9 -3.35 -11.73 -13.60
CA ALA A 9 -2.91 -10.49 -14.22
C ALA A 9 -3.53 -10.15 -15.59
N ILE A 10 -4.78 -10.51 -15.90
CA ILE A 10 -5.33 -10.15 -17.21
C ILE A 10 -6.78 -9.68 -17.03
N ILE A 11 -7.11 -8.50 -17.56
CA ILE A 11 -8.45 -8.27 -18.11
C ILE A 11 -8.63 -9.40 -19.13
N VAL A 12 -9.38 -10.42 -18.76
CA VAL A 12 -9.60 -11.55 -19.69
C VAL A 12 -10.45 -11.02 -20.81
N TYR A 13 -9.87 -10.90 -21.99
CA TYR A 13 -10.60 -10.61 -23.21
C TYR A 13 -11.11 -11.95 -23.76
N GLU A 14 -12.30 -12.35 -23.33
CA GLU A 14 -13.00 -13.49 -23.89
C GLU A 14 -14.24 -13.01 -24.65
N ASN A 15 -14.42 -13.47 -25.85
CA ASN A 15 -15.58 -13.20 -26.72
C ASN A 15 -15.93 -11.72 -26.97
N GLY A 16 -14.94 -10.80 -26.88
CA GLY A 16 -15.17 -9.39 -27.13
C GLY A 16 -15.67 -8.58 -25.92
N GLU A 17 -15.69 -9.16 -24.73
CA GLU A 17 -16.10 -8.50 -23.48
C GLU A 17 -14.93 -8.33 -22.50
N TYR A 18 -14.94 -7.21 -21.77
CA TYR A 18 -13.98 -6.93 -20.69
C TYR A 18 -14.51 -7.48 -19.38
N PHE A 19 -13.78 -8.38 -18.75
CA PHE A 19 -14.08 -8.84 -17.40
C PHE A 19 -13.15 -8.18 -16.40
N MET A 20 -13.72 -7.60 -15.35
CA MET A 20 -12.93 -7.10 -14.22
C MET A 20 -12.33 -8.28 -13.46
N LYS A 21 -11.08 -8.09 -12.96
CA LYS A 21 -10.49 -9.06 -12.03
C LYS A 21 -11.28 -9.02 -10.72
N PRO A 22 -11.55 -10.17 -10.09
CA PRO A 22 -12.38 -10.20 -8.89
C PRO A 22 -11.77 -9.45 -7.72
N ILE A 23 -10.46 -9.59 -7.46
CA ILE A 23 -9.79 -8.94 -6.33
C ILE A 23 -8.43 -8.40 -6.74
N GLY A 24 -8.16 -7.12 -6.43
CA GLY A 24 -6.85 -6.49 -6.56
C GLY A 24 -6.18 -6.27 -5.21
N VAL A 25 -4.85 -6.22 -5.21
CA VAL A 25 -4.05 -5.85 -4.03
C VAL A 25 -3.46 -4.46 -4.23
N VAL A 26 -3.63 -3.62 -3.22
CA VAL A 26 -3.21 -2.22 -3.21
C VAL A 26 -2.45 -1.96 -1.92
N THR A 27 -1.35 -1.24 -1.99
CA THR A 27 -0.55 -0.84 -0.82
C THR A 27 -0.06 0.59 -0.95
N ASP A 28 0.76 1.07 -0.02
CA ASP A 28 1.45 2.35 -0.12
C ASP A 28 2.97 2.18 -0.26
N SER A 29 3.69 3.27 -0.56
CA SER A 29 5.14 3.23 -0.80
C SER A 29 5.97 2.78 0.41
N HIS A 30 5.41 2.73 1.63
CA HIS A 30 6.09 2.17 2.80
C HIS A 30 6.24 0.65 2.73
N SER A 31 5.63 -0.03 1.76
CA SER A 31 5.89 -1.44 1.46
C SER A 31 7.30 -1.66 0.90
N GLY A 32 7.90 -0.62 0.32
CA GLY A 32 9.18 -0.71 -0.38
C GLY A 32 9.12 -1.46 -1.70
N ILE A 33 7.93 -1.71 -2.22
CA ILE A 33 7.72 -2.30 -3.55
C ILE A 33 8.01 -1.23 -4.60
N SER A 34 8.96 -1.50 -5.50
CA SER A 34 9.30 -0.58 -6.58
C SER A 34 8.20 -0.56 -7.66
N PRO A 35 8.16 0.48 -8.54
CA PRO A 35 7.23 0.50 -9.66
C PRO A 35 7.34 -0.73 -10.56
N GLU A 36 8.56 -1.18 -10.85
CA GLU A 36 8.82 -2.37 -11.68
C GLU A 36 8.33 -3.66 -11.00
N GLU A 37 8.55 -3.77 -9.69
CA GLU A 37 8.05 -4.90 -8.92
C GLU A 37 6.51 -4.88 -8.81
N ALA A 38 5.92 -3.69 -8.63
CA ALA A 38 4.47 -3.52 -8.59
C ALA A 38 3.80 -4.00 -9.88
N GLU A 39 4.39 -3.66 -11.05
CA GLU A 39 3.94 -4.12 -12.36
C GLU A 39 4.02 -5.65 -12.48
N GLN A 40 5.16 -6.24 -12.08
CA GLN A 40 5.37 -7.70 -12.12
C GLN A 40 4.39 -8.46 -11.21
N LEU A 41 4.08 -7.90 -10.04
CA LEU A 41 3.14 -8.49 -9.09
C LEU A 41 1.66 -8.20 -9.43
N GLY A 42 1.40 -7.28 -10.34
CA GLY A 42 0.04 -6.83 -10.67
C GLY A 42 -0.64 -6.09 -9.49
N VAL A 43 0.15 -5.41 -8.65
CA VAL A 43 -0.33 -4.62 -7.51
C VAL A 43 -0.23 -3.13 -7.80
N LYS A 44 -1.02 -2.32 -7.09
CA LYS A 44 -0.92 -0.85 -7.18
C LYS A 44 -0.34 -0.29 -5.88
N VAL A 45 0.56 0.68 -6.03
CA VAL A 45 1.27 1.32 -4.90
C VAL A 45 0.93 2.81 -4.86
N LEU A 46 0.29 3.26 -3.78
CA LEU A 46 0.01 4.66 -3.53
C LEU A 46 1.29 5.37 -3.07
N PRO A 47 1.82 6.34 -3.82
CA PRO A 47 2.95 7.13 -3.38
C PRO A 47 2.59 7.96 -2.14
N MET A 48 3.38 7.83 -1.06
CA MET A 48 3.15 8.60 0.16
C MET A 48 3.86 9.95 0.10
N PRO A 49 3.17 11.05 0.49
CA PRO A 49 3.76 12.38 0.50
C PRO A 49 4.72 12.57 1.67
N PHE A 50 5.79 13.31 1.41
CA PHE A 50 6.68 13.85 2.42
C PHE A 50 7.12 15.26 2.03
N TYR A 51 7.67 16.02 2.96
CA TYR A 51 8.10 17.40 2.72
C TYR A 51 9.60 17.52 2.90
N VAL A 52 10.24 18.19 1.95
CA VAL A 52 11.63 18.62 2.03
C VAL A 52 11.64 20.13 1.91
N ASP A 53 12.10 20.84 2.94
CA ASP A 53 12.11 22.31 3.00
C ASP A 53 10.76 22.94 2.63
N ASN A 54 9.66 22.39 3.16
CA ASN A 54 8.26 22.76 2.93
C ASN A 54 7.74 22.47 1.50
N ARG A 55 8.49 21.78 0.66
CA ARG A 55 8.04 21.31 -0.66
C ARG A 55 7.50 19.89 -0.54
N CYS A 56 6.27 19.67 -1.01
CA CYS A 56 5.69 18.34 -1.09
C CYS A 56 6.41 17.49 -2.16
N CYS A 57 6.76 16.29 -1.80
CA CYS A 57 7.53 15.33 -2.60
C CYS A 57 6.93 13.93 -2.44
N TYR A 58 7.21 13.06 -3.41
CA TYR A 58 6.79 11.68 -3.41
C TYR A 58 8.01 10.78 -3.66
N GLU A 59 8.14 9.72 -2.89
CA GLU A 59 9.25 8.76 -2.99
C GLU A 59 9.26 8.08 -4.37
N GLY A 60 10.45 8.03 -5.00
CA GLY A 60 10.62 7.46 -6.33
C GLY A 60 10.02 8.28 -7.48
N VAL A 61 9.33 9.39 -7.18
CA VAL A 61 8.72 10.29 -8.18
C VAL A 61 9.43 11.64 -8.23
N THR A 62 9.59 12.30 -7.06
CA THR A 62 10.18 13.66 -7.00
C THR A 62 11.68 13.63 -6.83
N PHE A 63 12.21 12.63 -6.11
CA PHE A 63 13.63 12.42 -5.84
C PHE A 63 13.99 10.96 -5.95
N THR A 64 15.22 10.69 -6.40
CA THR A 64 15.86 9.40 -6.19
C THR A 64 16.25 9.25 -4.72
N ARG A 65 16.53 8.03 -4.29
CA ARG A 65 17.01 7.75 -2.93
C ARG A 65 18.33 8.48 -2.64
N GLU A 66 19.22 8.54 -3.60
CA GLU A 66 20.53 9.20 -3.52
C GLU A 66 20.37 10.71 -3.31
N GLU A 67 19.55 11.35 -4.13
CA GLU A 67 19.25 12.79 -4.02
C GLU A 67 18.61 13.14 -2.67
N PHE A 68 17.70 12.29 -2.18
CA PHE A 68 17.09 12.46 -0.87
C PHE A 68 18.12 12.37 0.26
N LEU A 69 19.01 11.36 0.23
CA LEU A 69 20.08 11.20 1.23
C LEU A 69 21.08 12.36 1.20
N GLU A 70 21.40 12.89 0.03
CA GLU A 70 22.27 14.07 -0.11
C GLU A 70 21.63 15.30 0.51
N LYS A 71 20.33 15.55 0.28
CA LYS A 71 19.59 16.63 0.92
C LYS A 71 19.58 16.51 2.44
N LEU A 72 19.37 15.31 2.98
CA LEU A 72 19.43 15.05 4.43
C LEU A 72 20.82 15.37 5.00
N LYS A 73 21.92 14.93 4.34
CA LYS A 73 23.30 15.24 4.76
C LYS A 73 23.57 16.73 4.75
N ASN A 74 22.97 17.48 3.83
CA ASN A 74 23.07 18.94 3.72
C ASN A 74 22.11 19.69 4.67
N GLY A 75 21.44 18.99 5.59
CA GLY A 75 20.64 19.59 6.66
C GLY A 75 19.22 19.99 6.24
N ALA A 76 18.70 19.50 5.12
CA ALA A 76 17.33 19.75 4.70
C ALA A 76 16.33 19.33 5.80
N LYS A 77 15.29 20.13 5.99
CA LYS A 77 14.20 19.82 6.92
C LYS A 77 13.24 18.86 6.27
N VAL A 78 13.11 17.67 6.84
CA VAL A 78 12.19 16.64 6.36
C VAL A 78 11.06 16.42 7.35
N SER A 79 9.84 16.33 6.85
CA SER A 79 8.66 15.87 7.59
C SER A 79 7.79 14.98 6.73
N THR A 80 7.01 14.11 7.36
CA THR A 80 6.10 13.18 6.68
C THR A 80 4.66 13.66 6.81
N SER A 81 3.83 13.27 5.86
CA SER A 81 2.38 13.49 5.90
C SER A 81 1.67 12.22 5.43
N GLN A 82 0.39 12.12 5.73
CA GLN A 82 -0.48 11.16 5.06
C GLN A 82 -1.00 11.77 3.74
N PRO A 83 -1.40 10.96 2.75
CA PRO A 83 -2.10 11.44 1.56
C PRO A 83 -3.44 12.08 1.96
N SER A 84 -3.91 13.03 1.18
CA SER A 84 -5.23 13.59 1.40
C SER A 84 -6.32 12.52 1.16
N PRO A 85 -7.50 12.63 1.80
CA PRO A 85 -8.63 11.75 1.50
C PRO A 85 -8.97 11.67 0.01
N LEU A 86 -8.87 12.79 -0.69
CA LEU A 86 -9.14 12.86 -2.13
C LEU A 86 -8.13 12.04 -2.95
N GLU A 87 -6.86 12.08 -2.61
CA GLU A 87 -5.81 11.27 -3.28
C GLU A 87 -6.06 9.78 -3.05
N VAL A 88 -6.41 9.38 -1.83
CA VAL A 88 -6.74 7.98 -1.52
C VAL A 88 -7.96 7.50 -2.31
N MET A 89 -9.03 8.29 -2.30
CA MET A 89 -10.26 7.96 -3.04
C MET A 89 -10.00 7.87 -4.55
N LYS A 90 -9.27 8.84 -5.13
CA LYS A 90 -8.92 8.82 -6.55
C LYS A 90 -8.11 7.56 -6.91
N PHE A 91 -7.15 7.20 -6.07
CA PHE A 91 -6.33 6.01 -6.26
C PHE A 91 -7.17 4.71 -6.19
N TRP A 92 -8.13 4.63 -5.27
CA TRP A 92 -9.07 3.51 -5.21
C TRP A 92 -10.02 3.47 -6.41
N ASP A 93 -10.53 4.64 -6.85
CA ASP A 93 -11.37 4.72 -8.05
C ASP A 93 -10.64 4.19 -9.29
N GLU A 94 -9.36 4.55 -9.46
CA GLU A 94 -8.52 4.03 -10.55
C GLU A 94 -8.29 2.51 -10.42
N ALA A 95 -8.10 1.99 -9.22
CA ALA A 95 -7.97 0.55 -9.00
C ALA A 95 -9.29 -0.20 -9.26
N LEU A 96 -10.42 0.36 -8.84
CA LEU A 96 -11.74 -0.21 -9.04
C LEU A 96 -12.24 -0.15 -10.49
N MET A 97 -11.54 0.51 -11.41
CA MET A 97 -11.76 0.34 -12.84
C MET A 97 -11.27 -1.01 -13.39
N GLU A 98 -10.32 -1.65 -12.68
CA GLU A 98 -9.71 -2.91 -13.10
C GLU A 98 -10.15 -4.10 -12.23
N PHE A 99 -10.58 -3.84 -10.99
CA PHE A 99 -10.93 -4.86 -10.01
C PHE A 99 -12.34 -4.63 -9.45
N GLU A 100 -13.09 -5.70 -9.19
CA GLU A 100 -14.39 -5.61 -8.53
C GLU A 100 -14.25 -5.23 -7.04
N GLN A 101 -13.20 -5.74 -6.40
CA GLN A 101 -12.85 -5.48 -5.01
C GLN A 101 -11.34 -5.24 -4.88
N ILE A 102 -10.94 -4.44 -3.92
CA ILE A 102 -9.52 -4.23 -3.59
C ILE A 102 -9.25 -4.50 -2.11
N ILE A 103 -8.09 -5.11 -1.84
CA ILE A 103 -7.51 -5.22 -0.52
C ILE A 103 -6.44 -4.15 -0.40
N TYR A 104 -6.68 -3.14 0.42
CA TYR A 104 -5.73 -2.06 0.67
C TYR A 104 -4.96 -2.33 1.96
N ILE A 105 -3.65 -2.49 1.83
CA ILE A 105 -2.73 -2.81 2.93
C ILE A 105 -1.79 -1.61 3.15
N PRO A 106 -2.21 -0.59 3.92
CA PRO A 106 -1.40 0.59 4.22
C PRO A 106 -0.37 0.31 5.31
N ILE A 107 0.53 1.28 5.52
CA ILE A 107 1.39 1.32 6.71
C ILE A 107 0.57 1.22 7.99
N SER A 108 1.15 0.57 9.00
CA SER A 108 0.59 0.39 10.35
C SER A 108 -0.11 1.64 10.90
N SER A 109 -1.30 1.48 11.48
CA SER A 109 -2.00 2.53 12.23
C SER A 109 -1.20 3.05 13.44
N GLY A 110 -0.27 2.25 13.97
CA GLY A 110 0.67 2.67 15.03
C GLY A 110 1.76 3.64 14.56
N LEU A 111 1.98 3.78 13.24
CA LEU A 111 3.00 4.64 12.65
C LEU A 111 2.43 5.83 11.89
N SER A 112 1.22 5.72 11.35
CA SER A 112 0.57 6.77 10.56
C SER A 112 -0.94 6.78 10.73
N GLY A 113 -1.54 7.97 10.71
CA GLY A 113 -2.99 8.14 10.67
C GLY A 113 -3.63 7.71 9.34
N SER A 114 -2.83 7.44 8.30
CA SER A 114 -3.33 7.08 6.97
C SER A 114 -4.21 5.83 6.97
N CYS A 115 -3.87 4.82 7.76
CA CYS A 115 -4.67 3.60 7.89
C CYS A 115 -6.06 3.88 8.50
N SER A 116 -6.12 4.70 9.55
CA SER A 116 -7.40 5.09 10.18
C SER A 116 -8.25 5.94 9.24
N THR A 117 -7.64 6.88 8.52
CA THR A 117 -8.32 7.68 7.48
C THR A 117 -8.86 6.78 6.38
N ALA A 118 -8.07 5.85 5.88
CA ALA A 118 -8.51 4.89 4.86
C ALA A 118 -9.68 4.01 5.36
N SER A 119 -9.61 3.53 6.60
CA SER A 119 -10.71 2.74 7.19
C SER A 119 -12.02 3.52 7.30
N MET A 120 -11.93 4.82 7.63
CA MET A 120 -13.09 5.72 7.63
C MET A 120 -13.65 5.91 6.23
N LEU A 121 -12.81 6.17 5.24
CA LEU A 121 -13.23 6.33 3.83
C LEU A 121 -13.86 5.06 3.26
N ALA A 122 -13.33 3.88 3.61
CA ALA A 122 -13.87 2.59 3.15
C ALA A 122 -15.26 2.28 3.72
N SER A 123 -15.70 3.00 4.78
CA SER A 123 -17.06 2.89 5.34
C SER A 123 -18.08 3.74 4.57
N ASP A 124 -17.66 4.55 3.60
CA ASP A 124 -18.56 5.27 2.71
C ASP A 124 -19.32 4.30 1.79
N GLU A 125 -20.59 4.57 1.53
CA GLU A 125 -21.47 3.73 0.67
C GLU A 125 -20.83 3.43 -0.69
N LYS A 126 -20.04 4.34 -1.23
CA LYS A 126 -19.32 4.17 -2.50
C LYS A 126 -18.32 3.01 -2.47
N TYR A 127 -17.66 2.80 -1.32
CA TYR A 127 -16.56 1.85 -1.15
C TYR A 127 -16.91 0.63 -0.31
N GLU A 128 -18.08 0.66 0.34
CA GLU A 128 -18.57 -0.45 1.13
C GLU A 128 -18.63 -1.73 0.29
N ASN A 129 -18.12 -2.83 0.84
CA ASN A 129 -17.98 -4.13 0.17
C ASN A 129 -17.08 -4.13 -1.08
N LYS A 130 -16.38 -3.03 -1.40
CA LYS A 130 -15.43 -2.93 -2.51
C LYS A 130 -13.99 -2.72 -2.03
N VAL A 131 -13.80 -1.99 -0.94
CA VAL A 131 -12.47 -1.67 -0.40
C VAL A 131 -12.31 -2.28 0.98
N PHE A 132 -11.35 -3.19 1.12
CA PHE A 132 -11.03 -3.89 2.36
C PHE A 132 -9.69 -3.39 2.90
N VAL A 133 -9.74 -2.44 3.81
CA VAL A 133 -8.53 -1.89 4.47
C VAL A 133 -8.03 -2.86 5.52
N VAL A 134 -6.74 -3.20 5.45
CA VAL A 134 -6.07 -4.16 6.35
C VAL A 134 -5.09 -3.43 7.27
N ASP A 135 -5.34 -3.40 8.57
CA ASP A 135 -4.39 -2.93 9.57
C ASP A 135 -3.70 -4.11 10.26
N ASN A 136 -2.62 -4.58 9.70
CA ASN A 136 -1.83 -5.67 10.28
C ASN A 136 -0.58 -5.21 11.05
N GLY A 137 -0.45 -3.92 11.30
CA GLY A 137 0.63 -3.37 12.13
C GLY A 137 2.01 -3.39 11.49
N ARG A 138 2.12 -3.46 10.17
CA ARG A 138 3.39 -3.67 9.45
C ARG A 138 3.86 -2.43 8.69
N VAL A 139 5.15 -2.41 8.35
CA VAL A 139 5.83 -1.41 7.52
C VAL A 139 7.04 -2.06 6.84
N SER A 140 7.53 -1.53 5.73
CA SER A 140 8.72 -1.99 5.00
C SER A 140 8.64 -3.47 4.58
N ALA A 141 9.69 -4.25 4.70
CA ALA A 141 9.73 -5.65 4.29
C ALA A 141 8.58 -6.51 4.87
N PRO A 142 8.17 -6.36 6.14
CA PRO A 142 6.97 -6.99 6.65
C PRO A 142 5.68 -6.58 5.93
N LEU A 143 5.53 -5.31 5.55
CA LEU A 143 4.36 -4.86 4.80
C LEU A 143 4.37 -5.44 3.38
N ARG A 144 5.54 -5.45 2.72
CA ARG A 144 5.72 -6.15 1.43
C ARG A 144 5.34 -7.62 1.54
N ARG A 145 5.74 -8.33 2.61
CA ARG A 145 5.35 -9.73 2.82
C ARG A 145 3.82 -9.88 2.91
N SER A 146 3.13 -8.95 3.54
CA SER A 146 1.65 -8.97 3.60
C SER A 146 0.99 -8.83 2.23
N VAL A 147 1.60 -8.05 1.33
CA VAL A 147 1.14 -7.95 -0.07
C VAL A 147 1.26 -9.31 -0.76
N LEU A 148 2.41 -9.98 -0.61
CA LEU A 148 2.62 -11.32 -1.18
C LEU A 148 1.68 -12.37 -0.57
N ASP A 149 1.45 -12.32 0.75
CA ASP A 149 0.50 -13.20 1.43
C ASP A 149 -0.93 -13.00 0.90
N ALA A 150 -1.33 -11.74 0.64
CA ALA A 150 -2.63 -11.43 0.03
C ALA A 150 -2.76 -12.04 -1.37
N LEU A 151 -1.75 -11.89 -2.22
CA LEU A 151 -1.73 -12.49 -3.55
C LEU A 151 -1.83 -14.01 -3.50
N GLU A 152 -1.06 -14.66 -2.63
CA GLU A 152 -1.12 -16.12 -2.43
C GLU A 152 -2.52 -16.58 -1.98
N LEU A 153 -3.21 -15.80 -1.13
CA LEU A 153 -4.56 -16.12 -0.68
C LEU A 153 -5.60 -15.93 -1.79
N ILE A 154 -5.44 -14.91 -2.65
CA ILE A 154 -6.27 -14.71 -3.84
C ILE A 154 -6.11 -15.90 -4.81
N GLU A 155 -4.88 -16.32 -5.09
CA GLU A 155 -4.59 -17.49 -5.94
C GLU A 155 -5.23 -18.78 -5.40
N LYS A 156 -5.34 -18.91 -4.08
CA LYS A 156 -6.02 -20.03 -3.42
C LYS A 156 -7.54 -19.92 -3.42
N GLY A 157 -8.10 -18.84 -4.02
CA GLY A 157 -9.55 -18.65 -4.17
C GLY A 157 -10.25 -18.08 -2.93
N TYR A 158 -9.53 -17.48 -1.99
CA TYR A 158 -10.15 -16.86 -0.82
C TYR A 158 -10.77 -15.49 -1.16
N VAL A 159 -11.90 -15.18 -0.53
CA VAL A 159 -12.63 -13.92 -0.73
C VAL A 159 -12.02 -12.77 0.10
N ALA A 160 -12.17 -11.53 -0.37
CA ALA A 160 -11.54 -10.35 0.22
C ALA A 160 -11.81 -10.15 1.73
N PRO A 161 -13.03 -10.32 2.27
CA PRO A 161 -13.27 -10.22 3.72
C PRO A 161 -12.48 -11.25 4.54
N TRP A 162 -12.32 -12.44 4.01
CA TRP A 162 -11.57 -13.50 4.70
C TRP A 162 -10.05 -13.23 4.65
N ILE A 163 -9.53 -12.78 3.51
CA ILE A 163 -8.12 -12.40 3.36
C ILE A 163 -7.79 -11.25 4.33
N LYS A 164 -8.64 -10.20 4.39
CA LYS A 164 -8.49 -9.13 5.39
C LYS A 164 -8.37 -9.71 6.80
N LYS A 165 -9.30 -10.56 7.21
CA LYS A 165 -9.30 -11.18 8.55
C LYS A 165 -8.02 -11.98 8.82
N MET A 166 -7.56 -12.76 7.86
CA MET A 166 -6.32 -13.55 7.99
C MET A 166 -5.10 -12.67 8.17
N LEU A 167 -4.94 -11.63 7.35
CA LEU A 167 -3.81 -10.70 7.45
C LEU A 167 -3.82 -9.92 8.78
N GLU A 168 -4.97 -9.49 9.25
CA GLU A 168 -5.12 -8.79 10.53
C GLU A 168 -4.87 -9.72 11.73
N SER A 169 -5.26 -10.99 11.65
CA SER A 169 -4.99 -11.97 12.72
C SER A 169 -3.50 -12.24 12.93
N SER A 170 -2.69 -12.05 11.90
CA SER A 170 -1.23 -12.20 11.95
C SER A 170 -0.47 -10.98 12.50
N ARG A 171 -1.19 -9.97 13.03
CA ARG A 171 -0.59 -8.72 13.54
C ARG A 171 0.40 -8.98 14.69
N SER A 172 0.09 -9.91 15.56
CA SER A 172 0.92 -10.26 16.72
C SER A 172 2.09 -11.21 16.41
N ASP A 173 2.13 -11.78 15.20
CA ASP A 173 3.13 -12.79 14.83
C ASP A 173 4.48 -12.18 14.42
N MET A 174 4.59 -10.86 14.43
CA MET A 174 5.78 -10.16 13.99
C MET A 174 6.14 -9.00 14.91
N VAL A 175 7.43 -8.83 15.16
CA VAL A 175 8.01 -7.69 15.86
C VAL A 175 8.97 -6.97 14.90
N ILE A 176 8.88 -5.65 14.86
CA ILE A 176 9.75 -4.81 14.04
C ILE A 176 10.73 -4.08 14.97
N TYR A 177 12.02 -4.28 14.76
CA TYR A 177 13.08 -3.52 15.42
C TYR A 177 13.59 -2.43 14.48
N VAL A 178 13.53 -1.18 14.92
CA VAL A 178 14.03 -0.03 14.16
C VAL A 178 15.28 0.50 14.84
N GLY A 179 16.44 0.33 14.21
CA GLY A 179 17.70 0.95 14.63
C GLY A 179 17.81 2.37 14.05
N VAL A 180 18.14 3.33 14.89
CA VAL A 180 18.37 4.72 14.47
C VAL A 180 19.71 5.21 14.99
N GLU A 181 20.45 5.97 14.19
CA GLU A 181 21.72 6.57 14.61
C GLU A 181 21.50 7.74 15.59
N THR A 182 20.35 8.45 15.45
CA THR A 182 19.97 9.57 16.30
C THR A 182 18.46 9.65 16.46
N LEU A 183 18.01 10.09 17.64
CA LEU A 183 16.60 10.34 17.92
C LEU A 183 16.11 11.71 17.43
N GLU A 184 17.01 12.58 16.95
CA GLU A 184 16.67 13.96 16.56
C GLU A 184 15.59 14.01 15.47
N ASN A 185 15.70 13.15 14.45
CA ASN A 185 14.74 13.11 13.36
C ASN A 185 13.38 12.60 13.81
N LEU A 186 13.33 11.62 14.72
CA LEU A 186 12.08 11.14 15.32
C LEU A 186 11.42 12.22 16.17
N LYS A 187 12.22 12.93 17.00
CA LYS A 187 11.74 14.05 17.83
C LYS A 187 11.20 15.20 16.98
N ARG A 188 11.86 15.56 15.88
CA ARG A 188 11.38 16.57 14.94
C ARG A 188 10.09 16.17 14.26
N GLY A 189 9.89 14.88 13.99
CA GLY A 189 8.67 14.31 13.43
C GLY A 189 7.53 14.09 14.44
N GLY A 190 7.70 14.52 15.69
CA GLY A 190 6.66 14.39 16.73
C GLY A 190 6.49 12.96 17.27
N ARG A 191 7.52 12.15 17.17
CA ARG A 191 7.55 10.75 17.63
C ARG A 191 8.55 10.53 18.77
#